data_7f52af3cabee1769f5a7aea674531474
#
_entry.id   7f52af3cabee1769f5a7aea674531474
#
_cell.length_a   1.000
_cell.length_b   1.000
_cell.length_c   1.000
_cell.angle_alpha   90.00
_cell.angle_beta   90.00
_cell.angle_gamma   90.00
#
_symmetry.space_group_name_H-M   'P 1'
#
loop_
_entity.id
_entity.type
_entity.pdbx_description
1 polymer ?
#
loop_
_entity_poly.entity_id
_entity_poly.type
_entity_poly.pdbx_seq_one_letter_code
_entity_poly.pdbx_strand_id
1 'polypeptide(L)'
;MPLELSVNRLRAAAEPTRLRLLLLLTRGEATVGELQAILAQSQPRVSRHLRLLAEADLVERFRDGQSIYYRLARAPFAHNIAALLEEEIGQDDAQLQADAEALERILHARRRAAFSGPERFAAAHAGARPAAADVEAALQELLGAFDFRDVLDVGCGGGALLPWLSARAGSVTGADNARRMRLLARARTQSDGLSNCTVRAADLHALPFADQSFDLVVLDEVLGSSVDLPAALTEAVRMLRPDARLVILDRVQPAARQLSAEQTGLVENQLNAALAVAGMRVTGRGWLPGRAPDYAAVAAVPVAAALRTGTNG
;
A
#
# COMPACT_ATOMS: atom_id res chain seq x y z
N MET A 1 28.37 -1.79 1.49
CA MET A 1 28.07 -1.35 0.11
C MET A 1 29.38 -0.98 -0.57
N PRO A 2 29.66 -1.43 -1.83
CA PRO A 2 30.90 -1.07 -2.53
C PRO A 2 30.99 0.44 -2.77
N LEU A 3 32.20 1.01 -2.60
CA LEU A 3 32.46 2.44 -2.81
C LEU A 3 32.03 2.91 -4.21
N GLU A 4 32.30 2.10 -5.21
CA GLU A 4 31.98 2.39 -6.62
C GLU A 4 30.48 2.59 -6.83
N LEU A 5 29.62 1.77 -6.21
CA LEU A 5 28.17 1.90 -6.26
C LEU A 5 27.70 3.23 -5.65
N SER A 6 28.28 3.62 -4.51
CA SER A 6 27.99 4.90 -3.85
C SER A 6 28.38 6.08 -4.75
N VAL A 7 29.56 6.02 -5.35
CA VAL A 7 30.04 7.06 -6.29
C VAL A 7 29.11 7.18 -7.51
N ASN A 8 28.67 6.06 -8.08
CA ASN A 8 27.75 6.06 -9.21
C ASN A 8 26.40 6.66 -8.86
N ARG A 9 25.86 6.37 -7.69
CA ARG A 9 24.61 6.96 -7.18
C ARG A 9 24.73 8.47 -6.97
N LEU A 10 25.82 8.92 -6.36
CA LEU A 10 26.09 10.35 -6.17
C LEU A 10 26.24 11.07 -7.51
N ARG A 11 26.98 10.50 -8.48
CA ARG A 11 27.09 11.05 -9.84
C ARG A 11 25.73 11.10 -10.54
N ALA A 12 24.90 10.08 -10.35
CA ALA A 12 23.55 10.07 -10.91
C ALA A 12 22.67 11.16 -10.29
N ALA A 13 22.84 11.52 -9.02
CA ALA A 13 22.10 12.61 -8.40
C ALA A 13 22.64 14.00 -8.79
N ALA A 14 23.93 14.15 -9.00
CA ALA A 14 24.65 15.42 -9.16
C ALA A 14 24.34 16.18 -10.47
N GLU A 15 23.07 16.62 -10.61
CA GLU A 15 22.60 17.51 -11.68
C GLU A 15 21.28 18.18 -11.23
N PRO A 16 21.11 19.49 -11.47
CA PRO A 16 19.98 20.25 -10.93
C PRO A 16 18.60 19.65 -11.15
N THR A 17 18.30 19.20 -12.37
CA THR A 17 16.99 18.59 -12.66
C THR A 17 16.78 17.28 -11.89
N ARG A 18 17.84 16.50 -11.72
CA ARG A 18 17.75 15.22 -10.99
C ARG A 18 17.57 15.42 -9.48
N LEU A 19 18.23 16.45 -8.92
CA LEU A 19 18.00 16.84 -7.51
C LEU A 19 16.54 17.27 -7.30
N ARG A 20 16.00 18.12 -8.19
CA ARG A 20 14.59 18.54 -8.16
C ARG A 20 13.65 17.34 -8.27
N LEU A 21 13.93 16.37 -9.15
CA LEU A 21 13.14 15.14 -9.26
C LEU A 21 13.16 14.32 -7.97
N LEU A 22 14.32 14.16 -7.34
CA LEU A 22 14.43 13.45 -6.07
C LEU A 22 13.60 14.14 -4.99
N LEU A 23 13.73 15.46 -4.82
CA LEU A 23 12.95 16.25 -3.86
C LEU A 23 11.44 16.20 -4.13
N LEU A 24 11.00 16.23 -5.38
CA LEU A 24 9.59 16.06 -5.71
C LEU A 24 9.05 14.68 -5.31
N LEU A 25 9.88 13.65 -5.48
CA LEU A 25 9.51 12.26 -5.19
C LEU A 25 9.60 11.89 -3.70
N THR A 26 10.13 12.76 -2.81
CA THR A 26 9.98 12.62 -1.34
C THR A 26 8.52 12.78 -0.92
N ARG A 27 7.76 13.60 -1.67
CA ARG A 27 6.34 13.86 -1.41
C ARG A 27 5.41 12.75 -1.92
N GLY A 28 5.96 11.68 -2.46
CA GLY A 28 5.22 10.53 -2.96
C GLY A 28 5.43 10.26 -4.45
N GLU A 29 4.57 9.41 -5.01
CA GLU A 29 4.69 8.97 -6.40
C GLU A 29 4.11 9.98 -7.40
N ALA A 30 4.78 10.14 -8.55
CA ALA A 30 4.34 11.01 -9.62
C ALA A 30 4.51 10.36 -11.00
N THR A 31 3.65 10.73 -11.95
CA THR A 31 3.79 10.33 -13.35
C THR A 31 4.81 11.22 -14.07
N VAL A 32 5.36 10.70 -15.19
CA VAL A 32 6.27 11.50 -16.02
C VAL A 32 5.60 12.78 -16.54
N GLY A 33 4.30 12.73 -16.85
CA GLY A 33 3.54 13.90 -17.32
C GLY A 33 3.41 14.99 -16.25
N GLU A 34 3.20 14.59 -15.00
CA GLU A 34 3.14 15.52 -13.86
C GLU A 34 4.50 16.13 -13.56
N LEU A 35 5.55 15.32 -13.53
CA LEU A 35 6.93 15.79 -13.34
C LEU A 35 7.35 16.74 -14.47
N GLN A 36 6.94 16.45 -15.71
CA GLN A 36 7.13 17.34 -16.85
C GLN A 36 6.46 18.70 -16.66
N ALA A 37 5.20 18.68 -16.19
CA ALA A 37 4.44 19.90 -15.95
C ALA A 37 5.06 20.74 -14.83
N ILE A 38 5.50 20.12 -13.73
CA ILE A 38 6.17 20.80 -12.62
C ILE A 38 7.49 21.43 -13.05
N LEU A 39 8.34 20.64 -13.71
CA LEU A 39 9.68 21.08 -14.12
C LEU A 39 9.68 22.05 -15.30
N ALA A 40 8.56 22.21 -15.98
CA ALA A 40 8.43 22.97 -17.25
C ALA A 40 9.46 22.52 -18.31
N GLN A 41 9.70 21.20 -18.43
CA GLN A 41 10.67 20.62 -19.36
C GLN A 41 9.96 19.66 -20.31
N SER A 42 10.63 19.34 -21.44
CA SER A 42 10.09 18.37 -22.40
C SER A 42 10.07 16.93 -21.83
N GLN A 43 9.07 16.14 -22.21
CA GLN A 43 8.94 14.76 -21.76
C GLN A 43 10.19 13.89 -22.05
N PRO A 44 10.84 13.97 -23.23
CA PRO A 44 12.06 13.20 -23.49
C PRO A 44 13.19 13.53 -22.50
N ARG A 45 13.32 14.82 -22.12
CA ARG A 45 14.35 15.26 -21.18
C ARG A 45 14.08 14.71 -19.78
N VAL A 46 12.86 14.87 -19.27
CA VAL A 46 12.47 14.34 -17.96
C VAL A 46 12.60 12.81 -17.92
N SER A 47 12.14 12.12 -18.97
CA SER A 47 12.25 10.66 -19.07
C SER A 47 13.71 10.19 -19.06
N ARG A 48 14.64 10.93 -19.68
CA ARG A 48 16.07 10.63 -19.64
C ARG A 48 16.64 10.76 -18.23
N HIS A 49 16.30 11.83 -17.51
CA HIS A 49 16.75 12.03 -16.13
C HIS A 49 16.21 10.94 -15.20
N LEU A 50 14.92 10.61 -15.31
CA LEU A 50 14.31 9.54 -14.53
C LEU A 50 14.92 8.16 -14.81
N ARG A 51 15.29 7.88 -16.07
CA ARG A 51 15.99 6.64 -16.43
C ARG A 51 17.36 6.57 -15.74
N LEU A 52 18.17 7.63 -15.77
CA LEU A 52 19.48 7.67 -15.12
C LEU A 52 19.37 7.48 -13.60
N LEU A 53 18.35 8.09 -12.98
CA LEU A 53 18.07 7.88 -11.55
C LEU A 53 17.64 6.44 -11.25
N ALA A 54 16.85 5.82 -12.14
CA ALA A 54 16.41 4.43 -11.99
C ALA A 54 17.56 3.43 -12.18
N GLU A 55 18.46 3.65 -13.14
CA GLU A 55 19.67 2.85 -13.37
C GLU A 55 20.63 2.92 -12.17
N ALA A 56 20.57 3.99 -11.39
CA ALA A 56 21.35 4.18 -10.15
C ALA A 56 20.60 3.75 -8.88
N ASP A 57 19.46 3.09 -8.97
CA ASP A 57 18.60 2.70 -7.84
C ASP A 57 18.23 3.86 -6.91
N LEU A 58 18.07 5.08 -7.43
CA LEU A 58 17.61 6.24 -6.69
C LEU A 58 16.10 6.44 -6.81
N VAL A 59 15.50 6.00 -7.91
CA VAL A 59 14.06 5.99 -8.13
C VAL A 59 13.60 4.64 -8.63
N GLU A 60 12.36 4.29 -8.34
CA GLU A 60 11.68 3.13 -8.88
C GLU A 60 10.60 3.53 -9.85
N ARG A 61 10.47 2.76 -10.91
CA ARG A 61 9.44 2.91 -11.92
C ARG A 61 8.45 1.76 -11.83
N PHE A 62 7.16 2.07 -11.85
CA PHE A 62 6.12 1.04 -11.94
C PHE A 62 4.95 1.49 -12.80
N ARG A 63 4.21 0.51 -13.31
CA ARG A 63 3.03 0.77 -14.14
C ARG A 63 1.76 0.65 -13.31
N ASP A 64 0.82 1.57 -13.51
CA ASP A 64 -0.54 1.50 -13.00
C ASP A 64 -1.55 1.83 -14.11
N GLY A 65 -2.18 0.80 -14.66
CA GLY A 65 -3.01 0.92 -15.85
C GLY A 65 -2.22 1.41 -17.06
N GLN A 66 -2.62 2.55 -17.62
CA GLN A 66 -1.93 3.19 -18.75
C GLN A 66 -0.84 4.18 -18.30
N SER A 67 -0.72 4.45 -17.01
CA SER A 67 0.22 5.43 -16.47
C SER A 67 1.49 4.77 -15.95
N ILE A 68 2.62 5.45 -16.13
CA ILE A 68 3.90 5.08 -15.53
C ILE A 68 4.18 6.06 -14.40
N TYR A 69 4.34 5.52 -13.21
CA TYR A 69 4.68 6.25 -12.00
C TYR A 69 6.14 6.06 -11.63
N TYR A 70 6.69 7.07 -10.97
CA TYR A 70 8.02 7.06 -10.35
C TYR A 70 7.89 7.43 -8.89
N ARG A 71 8.77 6.88 -8.06
CA ARG A 71 8.92 7.19 -6.64
C ARG A 71 10.37 7.06 -6.22
N LEU A 72 10.74 7.51 -5.03
CA LEU A 72 12.04 7.19 -4.47
C LEU A 72 12.20 5.67 -4.35
N ALA A 73 13.41 5.17 -4.63
CA ALA A 73 13.72 3.77 -4.42
C ALA A 73 13.64 3.43 -2.91
N ARG A 74 13.22 2.22 -2.59
CA ARG A 74 13.14 1.74 -1.19
C ARG A 74 14.51 1.63 -0.51
N ALA A 75 15.60 1.70 -1.27
CA ALA A 75 16.95 1.64 -0.74
C ALA A 75 17.23 2.81 0.23
N PRO A 76 17.78 2.55 1.43
CA PRO A 76 18.06 3.59 2.42
C PRO A 76 18.90 4.76 1.85
N PHE A 77 19.77 4.48 0.90
CA PHE A 77 20.62 5.48 0.26
C PHE A 77 19.81 6.57 -0.47
N ALA A 78 18.71 6.22 -1.16
CA ALA A 78 17.87 7.19 -1.85
C ALA A 78 17.17 8.14 -0.86
N HIS A 79 16.67 7.59 0.24
CA HIS A 79 16.02 8.37 1.30
C HIS A 79 17.03 9.26 2.04
N ASN A 80 18.24 8.75 2.33
CA ASN A 80 19.28 9.52 3.00
C ASN A 80 19.76 10.70 2.15
N ILE A 81 19.95 10.50 0.83
CA ILE A 81 20.27 11.61 -0.08
C ILE A 81 19.13 12.63 -0.11
N ALA A 82 17.91 12.18 -0.24
CA ALA A 82 16.74 13.09 -0.30
C ALA A 82 16.60 13.91 1.00
N ALA A 83 16.76 13.28 2.16
CA ALA A 83 16.74 13.95 3.45
C ALA A 83 17.87 14.98 3.58
N LEU A 84 19.09 14.62 3.19
CA LEU A 84 20.23 15.55 3.17
C LEU A 84 19.95 16.76 2.27
N LEU A 85 19.35 16.54 1.10
CA LEU A 85 18.99 17.62 0.18
C LEU A 85 17.91 18.54 0.75
N GLU A 86 16.92 18.00 1.45
CA GLU A 86 15.89 18.79 2.13
C GLU A 86 16.48 19.65 3.27
N GLU A 87 17.50 19.15 3.97
CA GLU A 87 18.17 19.86 5.04
C GLU A 87 19.11 20.96 4.52
N GLU A 88 19.93 20.63 3.50
CA GLU A 88 20.99 21.50 2.99
C GLU A 88 20.52 22.57 2.00
N ILE A 89 19.54 22.21 1.15
CA ILE A 89 18.97 23.15 0.19
C ILE A 89 17.81 23.87 0.89
N GLY A 90 18.13 24.97 1.57
CA GLY A 90 17.17 25.73 2.37
C GLY A 90 15.88 26.05 1.63
N GLN A 91 14.81 26.32 2.40
CA GLN A 91 13.46 26.62 1.91
C GLN A 91 13.38 27.91 1.07
N ASP A 92 14.47 28.64 0.93
CA ASP A 92 14.55 29.94 0.25
C ASP A 92 14.86 29.84 -1.26
N ASP A 93 15.11 28.65 -1.80
CA ASP A 93 15.32 28.49 -3.25
C ASP A 93 13.99 28.70 -4.02
N ALA A 94 13.91 29.79 -4.77
CA ALA A 94 12.71 30.17 -5.52
C ALA A 94 12.25 29.12 -6.53
N GLN A 95 13.19 28.33 -7.11
CA GLN A 95 12.84 27.28 -8.05
C GLN A 95 12.20 26.09 -7.35
N LEU A 96 12.72 25.70 -6.19
CA LEU A 96 12.15 24.61 -5.38
C LEU A 96 10.80 25.01 -4.78
N GLN A 97 10.61 26.26 -4.40
CA GLN A 97 9.30 26.79 -3.98
C GLN A 97 8.28 26.69 -5.13
N ALA A 98 8.65 27.13 -6.33
CA ALA A 98 7.78 27.02 -7.50
C ALA A 98 7.42 25.56 -7.84
N ASP A 99 8.38 24.62 -7.69
CA ASP A 99 8.16 23.19 -7.86
C ASP A 99 7.18 22.62 -6.83
N ALA A 100 7.34 23.01 -5.56
CA ALA A 100 6.46 22.59 -4.48
C ALA A 100 5.02 23.10 -4.71
N GLU A 101 4.85 24.37 -5.08
CA GLU A 101 3.55 24.93 -5.41
C GLU A 101 2.90 24.25 -6.63
N ALA A 102 3.69 23.94 -7.65
CA ALA A 102 3.21 23.21 -8.83
C ALA A 102 2.74 21.80 -8.45
N LEU A 103 3.49 21.10 -7.59
CA LEU A 103 3.12 19.81 -7.05
C LEU A 103 1.79 19.90 -6.27
N GLU A 104 1.66 20.87 -5.35
CA GLU A 104 0.42 21.06 -4.58
C GLU A 104 -0.80 21.29 -5.48
N ARG A 105 -0.66 22.05 -6.56
CA ARG A 105 -1.75 22.23 -7.54
C ARG A 105 -2.15 20.90 -8.20
N ILE A 106 -1.20 20.06 -8.54
CA ILE A 106 -1.46 18.72 -9.13
C ILE A 106 -2.14 17.81 -8.11
N LEU A 107 -1.66 17.79 -6.86
CA LEU A 107 -2.25 16.99 -5.78
C LEU A 107 -3.68 17.44 -5.49
N HIS A 108 -3.93 18.74 -5.49
CA HIS A 108 -5.28 19.28 -5.33
C HIS A 108 -6.21 18.93 -6.51
N ALA A 109 -5.69 18.92 -7.75
CA ALA A 109 -6.44 18.48 -8.92
C ALA A 109 -6.77 16.98 -8.86
N ARG A 110 -5.83 16.13 -8.42
CA ARG A 110 -6.05 14.69 -8.19
C ARG A 110 -7.16 14.46 -7.15
N ARG A 111 -7.11 15.16 -6.01
CA ARG A 111 -8.15 15.08 -4.98
C ARG A 111 -9.52 15.44 -5.56
N ARG A 112 -9.64 16.56 -6.27
CA ARG A 112 -10.92 16.95 -6.90
C ARG A 112 -11.40 15.90 -7.91
N ALA A 113 -10.54 15.40 -8.77
CA ALA A 113 -10.89 14.37 -9.74
C ALA A 113 -11.34 13.06 -9.08
N ALA A 114 -10.75 12.69 -7.94
CA ALA A 114 -11.15 11.53 -7.18
C ALA A 114 -12.53 11.69 -6.52
N PHE A 115 -12.89 12.92 -6.10
CA PHE A 115 -14.20 13.21 -5.48
C PHE A 115 -15.31 13.56 -6.48
N SER A 116 -15.00 13.95 -7.73
CA SER A 116 -15.95 14.39 -8.75
C SER A 116 -16.55 13.26 -9.58
N GLY A 117 -17.03 12.18 -8.95
CA GLY A 117 -17.73 11.09 -9.64
C GLY A 117 -19.01 10.68 -8.93
N PRO A 118 -19.96 9.99 -9.60
CA PRO A 118 -21.19 9.57 -8.96
C PRO A 118 -20.92 8.72 -7.73
N GLU A 119 -21.51 9.13 -6.59
CA GLU A 119 -21.34 8.60 -5.23
C GLU A 119 -21.72 7.11 -5.05
N ARG A 120 -22.15 6.44 -6.11
CA ARG A 120 -22.75 5.10 -6.06
C ARG A 120 -21.81 4.00 -5.51
N PHE A 121 -20.49 4.17 -5.55
CA PHE A 121 -19.55 3.16 -5.03
C PHE A 121 -19.26 3.32 -3.53
N ALA A 122 -19.29 4.53 -3.01
CA ALA A 122 -19.13 4.76 -1.56
C ALA A 122 -20.36 4.30 -0.77
N ALA A 123 -21.56 4.44 -1.36
CA ALA A 123 -22.82 4.12 -0.70
C ALA A 123 -23.05 2.60 -0.53
N ALA A 124 -22.55 1.76 -1.42
CA ALA A 124 -22.73 0.30 -1.33
C ALA A 124 -21.97 -0.33 -0.14
N HIS A 125 -20.90 0.30 0.33
CA HIS A 125 -20.04 -0.19 1.40
C HIS A 125 -19.99 0.74 2.64
N ALA A 126 -20.42 2.01 2.50
CA ALA A 126 -20.33 3.03 3.56
C ALA A 126 -21.22 2.78 4.79
N GLY A 127 -22.20 1.89 4.70
CA GLY A 127 -23.18 1.68 5.77
C GLY A 127 -22.83 0.64 6.83
N ALA A 128 -21.70 -0.07 6.71
CA ALA A 128 -21.43 -1.25 7.51
C ALA A 128 -19.95 -1.45 7.92
N ARG A 129 -19.03 -0.55 7.51
CA ARG A 129 -17.64 -0.63 7.97
C ARG A 129 -17.54 -0.07 9.40
N PRO A 130 -16.82 -0.75 10.33
CA PRO A 130 -16.50 -0.20 11.65
C PRO A 130 -15.74 1.12 11.56
N ALA A 131 -15.76 1.90 12.63
CA ALA A 131 -14.94 3.09 12.71
C ALA A 131 -13.44 2.74 12.59
N ALA A 132 -12.66 3.62 11.97
CA ALA A 132 -11.23 3.37 11.79
C ALA A 132 -10.52 3.04 13.09
N ALA A 133 -10.87 3.73 14.19
CA ALA A 133 -10.30 3.47 15.52
C ALA A 133 -10.57 2.04 16.04
N ASP A 134 -11.74 1.48 15.76
CA ASP A 134 -12.08 0.12 16.17
C ASP A 134 -11.27 -0.91 15.37
N VAL A 135 -11.10 -0.68 14.06
CA VAL A 135 -10.25 -1.52 13.19
C VAL A 135 -8.79 -1.47 13.64
N GLU A 136 -8.28 -0.28 13.92
CA GLU A 136 -6.91 -0.06 14.40
C GLU A 136 -6.66 -0.73 15.74
N ALA A 137 -7.60 -0.65 16.68
CA ALA A 137 -7.52 -1.32 17.97
C ALA A 137 -7.49 -2.86 17.83
N ALA A 138 -8.36 -3.41 16.97
CA ALA A 138 -8.37 -4.85 16.69
C ALA A 138 -7.07 -5.33 16.02
N LEU A 139 -6.53 -4.55 15.09
CA LEU A 139 -5.23 -4.84 14.47
C LEU A 139 -4.09 -4.80 15.48
N GLN A 140 -4.10 -3.81 16.38
CA GLN A 140 -3.10 -3.69 17.45
C GLN A 140 -3.15 -4.90 18.40
N GLU A 141 -4.33 -5.37 18.74
CA GLU A 141 -4.51 -6.58 19.59
C GLU A 141 -4.04 -7.84 18.86
N LEU A 142 -4.45 -8.04 17.61
CA LEU A 142 -4.13 -9.24 16.82
C LEU A 142 -2.66 -9.35 16.44
N LEU A 143 -2.01 -8.24 16.12
CA LEU A 143 -0.61 -8.20 15.74
C LEU A 143 0.31 -8.12 16.96
N GLY A 144 -0.13 -7.50 18.07
CA GLY A 144 0.65 -7.37 19.30
C GLY A 144 2.01 -6.71 19.04
N ALA A 145 3.08 -7.38 19.49
CA ALA A 145 4.46 -6.94 19.29
C ALA A 145 5.09 -7.45 17.97
N PHE A 146 4.28 -7.92 17.00
CA PHE A 146 4.80 -8.38 15.72
C PHE A 146 5.40 -7.21 14.95
N ASP A 147 6.70 -7.33 14.64
CA ASP A 147 7.42 -6.36 13.82
C ASP A 147 7.27 -6.69 12.34
N PHE A 148 6.90 -5.69 11.53
CA PHE A 148 6.73 -5.84 10.10
C PHE A 148 7.28 -4.63 9.36
N ARG A 149 8.03 -4.88 8.30
CA ARG A 149 8.68 -3.85 7.50
C ARG A 149 7.98 -3.60 6.18
N ASP A 150 7.63 -4.68 5.46
CA ASP A 150 6.99 -4.62 4.15
C ASP A 150 5.55 -5.10 4.25
N VAL A 151 4.60 -4.21 3.99
CA VAL A 151 3.16 -4.47 4.12
C VAL A 151 2.46 -4.36 2.78
N LEU A 152 1.57 -5.31 2.51
CA LEU A 152 0.61 -5.26 1.40
C LEU A 152 -0.81 -5.15 1.95
N ASP A 153 -1.52 -4.10 1.55
CA ASP A 153 -2.95 -3.87 1.85
C ASP A 153 -3.75 -4.08 0.56
N VAL A 154 -4.38 -5.25 0.43
CA VAL A 154 -5.19 -5.64 -0.74
C VAL A 154 -6.64 -5.24 -0.51
N GLY A 155 -7.19 -4.48 -1.46
CA GLY A 155 -8.49 -3.83 -1.29
C GLY A 155 -8.37 -2.53 -0.52
N CYS A 156 -7.24 -1.83 -0.61
CA CYS A 156 -6.96 -0.62 0.17
C CYS A 156 -8.02 0.49 -0.01
N GLY A 157 -8.90 0.39 -1.00
CA GLY A 157 -9.96 1.35 -1.27
C GLY A 157 -9.43 2.77 -1.36
N GLY A 158 -10.04 3.70 -0.65
CA GLY A 158 -9.58 5.09 -0.52
C GLY A 158 -8.41 5.29 0.46
N GLY A 159 -7.73 4.21 0.87
CA GLY A 159 -6.54 4.26 1.71
C GLY A 159 -6.83 4.51 3.20
N ALA A 160 -7.97 4.05 3.71
CA ALA A 160 -8.36 4.32 5.11
C ALA A 160 -7.37 3.77 6.14
N LEU A 161 -6.77 2.61 5.85
CA LEU A 161 -5.84 1.92 6.73
C LEU A 161 -4.38 2.35 6.53
N LEU A 162 -4.05 2.97 5.38
CA LEU A 162 -2.68 3.33 5.03
C LEU A 162 -1.96 4.21 6.06
N PRO A 163 -2.58 5.22 6.72
CA PRO A 163 -1.90 6.01 7.75
C PRO A 163 -1.45 5.17 8.94
N TRP A 164 -2.31 4.26 9.41
CA TRP A 164 -1.99 3.38 10.54
C TRP A 164 -0.85 2.40 10.21
N LEU A 165 -0.88 1.80 9.02
CA LEU A 165 0.17 0.92 8.53
C LEU A 165 1.48 1.68 8.31
N SER A 166 1.42 2.87 7.69
CA SER A 166 2.58 3.72 7.40
C SER A 166 3.37 4.09 8.66
N ALA A 167 2.66 4.39 9.75
CA ALA A 167 3.29 4.76 11.02
C ALA A 167 4.07 3.61 11.68
N ARG A 168 3.87 2.36 11.24
CA ARG A 168 4.41 1.13 11.85
C ARG A 168 5.30 0.32 10.93
N ALA A 169 5.23 0.56 9.63
CA ALA A 169 5.95 -0.20 8.61
C ALA A 169 7.09 0.61 8.00
N GLY A 170 8.10 -0.08 7.49
CA GLY A 170 9.13 0.54 6.66
C GLY A 170 8.62 0.90 5.27
N SER A 171 7.68 0.09 4.73
CA SER A 171 7.09 0.26 3.41
C SER A 171 5.68 -0.32 3.36
N VAL A 172 4.74 0.43 2.81
CA VAL A 172 3.36 0.01 2.60
C VAL A 172 3.00 0.05 1.12
N THR A 173 2.42 -1.03 0.62
CA THR A 173 1.82 -1.08 -0.72
C THR A 173 0.33 -1.27 -0.58
N GLY A 174 -0.45 -0.25 -0.89
CA GLY A 174 -1.89 -0.38 -1.08
C GLY A 174 -2.19 -0.90 -2.49
N ALA A 175 -3.06 -1.88 -2.60
CA ALA A 175 -3.46 -2.49 -3.87
C ALA A 175 -4.98 -2.48 -4.01
N ASP A 176 -5.49 -2.07 -5.17
CA ASP A 176 -6.92 -2.04 -5.46
C ASP A 176 -7.15 -2.19 -6.96
N ASN A 177 -8.23 -2.87 -7.38
CA ASN A 177 -8.56 -3.03 -8.78
C ASN A 177 -9.31 -1.82 -9.36
N ALA A 178 -10.02 -1.05 -8.52
CA ALA A 178 -10.80 0.11 -8.92
C ALA A 178 -9.91 1.36 -9.08
N ARG A 179 -9.81 1.88 -10.31
CA ARG A 179 -9.00 3.07 -10.61
C ARG A 179 -9.34 4.26 -9.73
N ARG A 180 -10.64 4.48 -9.45
CA ARG A 180 -11.10 5.59 -8.61
C ARG A 180 -10.61 5.46 -7.17
N MET A 181 -10.65 4.26 -6.61
CA MET A 181 -10.17 3.99 -5.24
C MET A 181 -8.68 4.26 -5.14
N ARG A 182 -7.89 3.82 -6.11
CA ARG A 182 -6.45 4.13 -6.15
C ARG A 182 -6.16 5.64 -6.24
N LEU A 183 -6.96 6.41 -6.97
CA LEU A 183 -6.82 7.88 -7.02
C LEU A 183 -7.11 8.52 -5.65
N LEU A 184 -8.12 8.04 -4.94
CA LEU A 184 -8.43 8.48 -3.57
C LEU A 184 -7.31 8.11 -2.60
N ALA A 185 -6.83 6.86 -2.65
CA ALA A 185 -5.72 6.40 -1.82
C ALA A 185 -4.45 7.23 -2.05
N ARG A 186 -4.08 7.51 -3.32
CA ARG A 186 -2.95 8.38 -3.66
C ARG A 186 -3.15 9.81 -3.14
N ALA A 187 -4.35 10.36 -3.29
CA ALA A 187 -4.64 11.68 -2.78
C ALA A 187 -4.48 11.74 -1.25
N ARG A 188 -4.88 10.68 -0.55
CA ARG A 188 -4.70 10.55 0.91
C ARG A 188 -3.23 10.41 1.28
N THR A 189 -2.50 9.47 0.68
CA THR A 189 -1.07 9.28 1.00
C THR A 189 -0.27 10.56 0.82
N GLN A 190 -0.60 11.34 -0.19
CA GLN A 190 0.04 12.63 -0.44
C GLN A 190 -0.38 13.71 0.56
N SER A 191 -1.69 13.83 0.88
CA SER A 191 -2.16 14.82 1.86
C SER A 191 -1.65 14.56 3.26
N ASP A 192 -1.49 13.29 3.61
CA ASP A 192 -1.08 12.87 4.94
C ASP A 192 0.45 12.70 5.03
N GLY A 193 1.19 13.02 3.95
CA GLY A 193 2.65 12.96 3.91
C GLY A 193 3.25 11.55 4.04
N LEU A 194 2.51 10.51 3.61
CA LEU A 194 2.91 9.11 3.78
C LEU A 194 3.94 8.71 2.70
N SER A 195 5.20 9.12 2.88
CA SER A 195 6.28 8.93 1.90
C SER A 195 6.67 7.46 1.68
N ASN A 196 6.41 6.58 2.67
CA ASN A 196 6.66 5.14 2.59
C ASN A 196 5.48 4.34 1.99
N CYS A 197 4.40 5.01 1.55
CA CYS A 197 3.24 4.38 0.93
C CYS A 197 3.30 4.42 -0.59
N THR A 198 2.86 3.33 -1.23
CA THR A 198 2.68 3.22 -2.69
C THR A 198 1.32 2.65 -2.98
N VAL A 199 0.65 3.12 -4.04
CA VAL A 199 -0.64 2.57 -4.46
C VAL A 199 -0.53 1.92 -5.85
N ARG A 200 -0.98 0.66 -5.99
CA ARG A 200 -0.85 -0.16 -7.20
C ARG A 200 -2.21 -0.70 -7.67
N ALA A 201 -2.34 -0.86 -8.99
CA ALA A 201 -3.42 -1.67 -9.55
C ALA A 201 -3.10 -3.15 -9.30
N ALA A 202 -4.05 -3.89 -8.74
CA ALA A 202 -3.91 -5.33 -8.58
C ALA A 202 -5.28 -6.00 -8.61
N ASP A 203 -5.29 -7.21 -9.15
CA ASP A 203 -6.37 -8.17 -9.01
C ASP A 203 -6.02 -9.13 -7.87
N LEU A 204 -6.98 -9.39 -6.99
CA LEU A 204 -6.82 -10.30 -5.86
C LEU A 204 -6.36 -11.71 -6.27
N HIS A 205 -6.77 -12.17 -7.47
CA HIS A 205 -6.43 -13.49 -8.00
C HIS A 205 -5.13 -13.52 -8.81
N ALA A 206 -4.49 -12.35 -9.05
CA ALA A 206 -3.24 -12.22 -9.81
C ALA A 206 -2.46 -10.98 -9.34
N LEU A 207 -1.91 -11.06 -8.13
CA LEU A 207 -1.18 -9.97 -7.52
C LEU A 207 0.19 -9.76 -8.22
N PRO A 208 0.49 -8.54 -8.73
CA PRO A 208 1.68 -8.30 -9.54
C PRO A 208 2.95 -8.08 -8.69
N PHE A 209 3.16 -8.95 -7.71
CA PHE A 209 4.30 -8.89 -6.80
C PHE A 209 5.04 -10.22 -6.78
N ALA A 210 6.33 -10.19 -6.42
CA ALA A 210 7.13 -11.39 -6.28
C ALA A 210 6.70 -12.22 -5.06
N ASP A 211 6.97 -13.52 -5.12
CA ASP A 211 6.73 -14.43 -3.99
C ASP A 211 7.51 -13.96 -2.76
N GLN A 212 6.97 -14.22 -1.57
CA GLN A 212 7.63 -13.96 -0.29
C GLN A 212 8.18 -12.52 -0.16
N SER A 213 7.37 -11.52 -0.55
CA SER A 213 7.78 -10.12 -0.58
C SER A 213 7.35 -9.32 0.66
N PHE A 214 6.39 -9.83 1.42
CA PHE A 214 5.76 -9.07 2.50
C PHE A 214 5.80 -9.79 3.84
N ASP A 215 5.97 -9.01 4.91
CA ASP A 215 5.90 -9.48 6.30
C ASP A 215 4.46 -9.50 6.81
N LEU A 216 3.61 -8.62 6.26
CA LEU A 216 2.19 -8.54 6.56
C LEU A 216 1.40 -8.35 5.27
N VAL A 217 0.40 -9.20 5.07
CA VAL A 217 -0.64 -9.02 4.04
C VAL A 217 -1.97 -8.79 4.73
N VAL A 218 -2.63 -7.69 4.39
CA VAL A 218 -3.99 -7.37 4.83
C VAL A 218 -4.92 -7.56 3.65
N LEU A 219 -6.01 -8.31 3.82
CA LEU A 219 -7.11 -8.43 2.88
C LEU A 219 -8.29 -7.63 3.45
N ASP A 220 -8.57 -6.46 2.86
CA ASP A 220 -9.52 -5.49 3.39
C ASP A 220 -10.80 -5.44 2.54
N GLU A 221 -11.87 -6.08 3.01
CA GLU A 221 -13.20 -6.20 2.36
C GLU A 221 -13.15 -6.71 0.90
N VAL A 222 -12.29 -7.68 0.61
CA VAL A 222 -12.13 -8.21 -0.75
C VAL A 222 -12.61 -9.65 -0.91
N LEU A 223 -12.60 -10.44 0.17
CA LEU A 223 -12.92 -11.86 0.10
C LEU A 223 -14.42 -12.11 -0.05
N GLY A 224 -15.26 -11.28 0.58
CA GLY A 224 -16.72 -11.38 0.46
C GLY A 224 -17.25 -11.19 -0.95
N SER A 225 -16.47 -10.54 -1.83
CA SER A 225 -16.80 -10.36 -3.26
C SER A 225 -16.02 -11.31 -4.19
N SER A 226 -15.13 -12.16 -3.64
CA SER A 226 -14.32 -13.08 -4.43
C SER A 226 -15.19 -14.22 -4.99
N VAL A 227 -15.00 -14.52 -6.28
CA VAL A 227 -15.64 -15.66 -6.95
C VAL A 227 -14.96 -16.98 -6.63
N ASP A 228 -13.70 -16.95 -6.21
CA ASP A 228 -12.89 -18.12 -5.84
C ASP A 228 -12.05 -17.79 -4.60
N LEU A 229 -12.63 -18.06 -3.44
CA LEU A 229 -12.02 -17.80 -2.14
C LEU A 229 -10.70 -18.58 -1.93
N PRO A 230 -10.60 -19.89 -2.26
CA PRO A 230 -9.35 -20.64 -2.17
C PRO A 230 -8.24 -20.06 -3.04
N ALA A 231 -8.53 -19.69 -4.30
CA ALA A 231 -7.55 -19.09 -5.21
C ALA A 231 -7.06 -17.74 -4.69
N ALA A 232 -7.97 -16.88 -4.20
CA ALA A 232 -7.63 -15.58 -3.61
C ALA A 232 -6.71 -15.71 -2.39
N LEU A 233 -6.99 -16.66 -1.49
CA LEU A 233 -6.15 -16.92 -0.32
C LEU A 233 -4.81 -17.53 -0.71
N THR A 234 -4.76 -18.45 -1.67
CA THR A 234 -3.50 -19.02 -2.18
C THR A 234 -2.60 -17.92 -2.75
N GLU A 235 -3.16 -16.97 -3.49
CA GLU A 235 -2.42 -15.86 -4.05
C GLU A 235 -1.91 -14.91 -2.96
N ALA A 236 -2.72 -14.60 -1.95
CA ALA A 236 -2.30 -13.81 -0.80
C ALA A 236 -1.16 -14.49 -0.01
N VAL A 237 -1.26 -15.81 0.18
CA VAL A 237 -0.23 -16.61 0.88
C VAL A 237 1.07 -16.64 0.10
N ARG A 238 1.03 -16.71 -1.24
CA ARG A 238 2.23 -16.63 -2.09
C ARG A 238 3.07 -15.37 -1.79
N MET A 239 2.42 -14.26 -1.42
CA MET A 239 3.10 -13.00 -1.10
C MET A 239 3.81 -13.01 0.25
N LEU A 240 3.43 -13.90 1.17
CA LEU A 240 3.92 -13.93 2.55
C LEU A 240 5.32 -14.55 2.65
N ARG A 241 6.21 -13.89 3.38
CA ARG A 241 7.45 -14.49 3.87
C ARG A 241 7.16 -15.64 4.84
N PRO A 242 8.12 -16.53 5.12
CA PRO A 242 7.90 -17.70 5.99
C PRO A 242 7.34 -17.38 7.39
N ASP A 243 7.76 -16.28 8.00
CA ASP A 243 7.35 -15.87 9.36
C ASP A 243 6.34 -14.72 9.35
N ALA A 244 5.75 -14.45 8.19
CA ALA A 244 4.81 -13.36 7.97
C ALA A 244 3.41 -13.66 8.54
N ARG A 245 2.56 -12.63 8.58
CA ARG A 245 1.17 -12.74 8.99
C ARG A 245 0.20 -12.32 7.89
N LEU A 246 -0.91 -13.03 7.84
CA LEU A 246 -2.10 -12.64 7.08
C LEU A 246 -3.13 -12.06 8.04
N VAL A 247 -3.69 -10.92 7.70
CA VAL A 247 -4.85 -10.36 8.39
C VAL A 247 -5.99 -10.20 7.39
N ILE A 248 -7.17 -10.62 7.78
CA ILE A 248 -8.40 -10.49 6.99
C ILE A 248 -9.33 -9.57 7.77
N LEU A 249 -9.76 -8.50 7.13
CA LEU A 249 -10.77 -7.57 7.60
C LEU A 249 -11.97 -7.71 6.66
N ASP A 250 -13.02 -8.38 7.09
CA ASP A 250 -14.18 -8.60 6.23
C ASP A 250 -15.45 -8.85 7.04
N ARG A 251 -16.57 -8.87 6.36
CA ARG A 251 -17.85 -9.26 6.93
C ARG A 251 -17.91 -10.77 7.00
N VAL A 252 -17.81 -11.31 8.22
CA VAL A 252 -17.82 -12.73 8.48
C VAL A 252 -19.06 -13.08 9.28
N GLN A 253 -19.82 -14.04 8.80
CA GLN A 253 -20.99 -14.54 9.52
C GLN A 253 -20.57 -15.68 10.43
N PRO A 254 -20.90 -15.60 11.75
CA PRO A 254 -20.63 -16.70 12.67
C PRO A 254 -21.31 -17.99 12.20
N ALA A 255 -20.64 -19.12 12.36
CA ALA A 255 -21.11 -20.43 11.95
C ALA A 255 -22.47 -20.84 12.57
N ALA A 256 -22.82 -20.28 13.72
CA ALA A 256 -24.06 -20.56 14.44
C ALA A 256 -25.29 -19.80 13.93
N ARG A 257 -25.14 -18.86 12.98
CA ARG A 257 -26.23 -18.01 12.52
C ARG A 257 -26.79 -18.56 11.18
N GLN A 258 -28.09 -18.87 11.15
CA GLN A 258 -28.76 -19.25 9.90
C GLN A 258 -28.85 -18.04 8.96
N LEU A 259 -28.40 -18.24 7.70
CA LEU A 259 -28.42 -17.24 6.64
C LEU A 259 -29.86 -16.92 6.20
N SER A 260 -30.25 -15.66 6.13
CA SER A 260 -31.31 -15.21 5.28
C SER A 260 -30.79 -15.07 3.84
N ALA A 261 -31.59 -15.34 2.82
CA ALA A 261 -31.20 -15.34 1.41
C ALA A 261 -30.64 -14.00 0.86
N GLU A 262 -30.74 -12.92 1.63
CA GLU A 262 -30.30 -11.57 1.25
C GLU A 262 -28.95 -11.15 1.89
N GLN A 263 -28.35 -11.98 2.73
CA GLN A 263 -27.10 -11.63 3.43
C GLN A 263 -25.88 -12.05 2.61
N THR A 264 -25.14 -11.07 2.09
CA THR A 264 -23.83 -11.25 1.45
C THR A 264 -22.72 -11.14 2.50
N GLY A 265 -21.78 -12.09 2.51
CA GLY A 265 -20.62 -12.09 3.41
C GLY A 265 -19.97 -13.47 3.47
N LEU A 266 -18.75 -13.52 4.02
CA LEU A 266 -18.04 -14.76 4.26
C LEU A 266 -18.72 -15.56 5.38
N VAL A 267 -18.84 -16.88 5.18
CA VAL A 267 -19.22 -17.78 6.27
C VAL A 267 -17.97 -18.25 7.00
N GLU A 268 -17.96 -18.14 8.31
CA GLU A 268 -16.81 -18.44 9.17
C GLU A 268 -16.18 -19.81 8.88
N ASN A 269 -17.01 -20.85 8.75
CA ASN A 269 -16.53 -22.20 8.46
C ASN A 269 -15.89 -22.31 7.08
N GLN A 270 -16.43 -21.61 6.07
CA GLN A 270 -15.85 -21.57 4.72
C GLN A 270 -14.51 -20.85 4.74
N LEU A 271 -14.40 -19.73 5.43
CA LEU A 271 -13.16 -19.00 5.58
C LEU A 271 -12.08 -19.86 6.27
N ASN A 272 -12.43 -20.52 7.38
CA ASN A 272 -11.51 -21.38 8.11
C ASN A 272 -11.05 -22.58 7.26
N ALA A 273 -11.97 -23.21 6.51
CA ALA A 273 -11.63 -24.30 5.61
C ALA A 273 -10.71 -23.85 4.47
N ALA A 274 -10.98 -22.70 3.86
CA ALA A 274 -10.17 -22.14 2.79
C ALA A 274 -8.77 -21.72 3.29
N LEU A 275 -8.67 -21.14 4.49
CA LEU A 275 -7.37 -20.85 5.13
C LEU A 275 -6.56 -22.13 5.38
N ALA A 276 -7.19 -23.19 5.86
CA ALA A 276 -6.51 -24.46 6.10
C ALA A 276 -6.00 -25.08 4.77
N VAL A 277 -6.80 -25.01 3.69
CA VAL A 277 -6.37 -25.44 2.33
C VAL A 277 -5.20 -24.62 1.83
N ALA A 278 -5.18 -23.31 2.10
CA ALA A 278 -4.06 -22.43 1.77
C ALA A 278 -2.84 -22.61 2.69
N GLY A 279 -2.84 -23.58 3.60
CA GLY A 279 -1.73 -23.83 4.52
C GLY A 279 -1.59 -22.79 5.63
N MET A 280 -2.69 -22.13 6.01
CA MET A 280 -2.71 -21.10 7.04
C MET A 280 -3.41 -21.61 8.30
N ARG A 281 -2.93 -21.19 9.46
CA ARG A 281 -3.54 -21.43 10.78
C ARG A 281 -3.97 -20.11 11.42
N VAL A 282 -5.24 -20.00 11.77
CA VAL A 282 -5.78 -18.84 12.49
C VAL A 282 -5.14 -18.77 13.89
N THR A 283 -4.64 -17.60 14.24
CA THR A 283 -3.98 -17.32 15.53
C THR A 283 -4.79 -16.41 16.43
N GLY A 284 -5.69 -15.62 15.86
CA GLY A 284 -6.54 -14.71 16.61
C GLY A 284 -7.75 -14.25 15.80
N ARG A 285 -8.76 -13.79 16.49
CA ARG A 285 -9.95 -13.20 15.90
C ARG A 285 -10.52 -12.14 16.84
N GLY A 286 -10.83 -10.97 16.28
CA GLY A 286 -11.57 -9.89 16.91
C GLY A 286 -12.88 -9.64 16.17
N TRP A 287 -14.00 -9.54 16.90
CA TRP A 287 -15.27 -9.08 16.34
C TRP A 287 -15.37 -7.58 16.58
N LEU A 288 -15.66 -6.83 15.50
CA LEU A 288 -15.75 -5.38 15.56
C LEU A 288 -17.21 -4.93 15.64
N PRO A 289 -17.52 -3.88 16.43
CA PRO A 289 -18.87 -3.35 16.48
C PRO A 289 -19.28 -2.80 15.10
N GLY A 290 -20.45 -3.19 14.62
CA GLY A 290 -20.97 -2.75 13.33
C GLY A 290 -22.42 -3.17 13.12
N ARG A 291 -23.02 -2.67 12.03
CA ARG A 291 -24.33 -3.14 11.60
C ARG A 291 -24.17 -4.51 10.92
N ALA A 292 -25.05 -5.46 11.20
CA ALA A 292 -25.00 -6.83 10.65
C ALA A 292 -24.79 -6.86 9.10
N PRO A 293 -24.02 -7.83 8.55
CA PRO A 293 -23.37 -8.96 9.22
C PRO A 293 -22.17 -8.53 10.06
N ASP A 294 -21.78 -9.37 11.02
CA ASP A 294 -20.70 -9.08 11.95
C ASP A 294 -19.38 -8.88 11.19
N TYR A 295 -18.68 -7.81 11.49
CA TYR A 295 -17.37 -7.53 10.91
C TYR A 295 -16.28 -8.14 11.79
N ALA A 296 -15.35 -8.86 11.16
CA ALA A 296 -14.29 -9.56 11.87
C ALA A 296 -12.91 -9.16 11.36
N ALA A 297 -11.96 -9.09 12.28
CA ALA A 297 -10.55 -9.10 12.01
C ALA A 297 -10.01 -10.50 12.35
N VAL A 298 -9.39 -11.18 11.40
CA VAL A 298 -8.85 -12.54 11.57
C VAL A 298 -7.37 -12.51 11.27
N ALA A 299 -6.53 -12.97 12.21
CA ALA A 299 -5.09 -13.15 12.00
C ALA A 299 -4.76 -14.62 11.76
N ALA A 300 -3.89 -14.90 10.80
CA ALA A 300 -3.41 -16.23 10.48
C ALA A 300 -1.91 -16.24 10.14
N VAL A 301 -1.26 -17.37 10.36
CA VAL A 301 0.16 -17.59 10.08
C VAL A 301 0.34 -18.85 9.21
N PRO A 302 1.40 -18.95 8.39
CA PRO A 302 1.74 -20.17 7.68
C PRO A 302 1.96 -21.33 8.66
N VAL A 303 1.47 -22.52 8.32
CA VAL A 303 1.58 -23.72 9.19
C VAL A 303 3.05 -24.08 9.42
N ALA A 304 3.93 -23.89 8.44
CA ALA A 304 5.37 -24.15 8.59
C ALA A 304 6.06 -23.23 9.62
N ALA A 305 5.57 -21.99 9.83
CA ALA A 305 6.09 -21.08 10.85
C ALA A 305 5.70 -21.51 12.26
N ALA A 306 4.55 -22.15 12.42
CA ALA A 306 4.04 -22.60 13.72
C ALA A 306 4.87 -23.70 14.38
N LEU A 307 5.61 -24.48 13.58
CA LEU A 307 6.50 -25.55 14.08
C LEU A 307 7.81 -25.03 14.69
N ARG A 308 8.21 -23.77 14.35
CA ARG A 308 9.45 -23.16 14.86
C ARG A 308 9.28 -22.48 16.22
N THR A 309 8.07 -22.05 16.57
CA THR A 309 7.79 -21.34 17.84
C THR A 309 7.45 -22.31 18.99
N GLY A 310 7.22 -23.61 18.72
CA GLY A 310 6.86 -24.61 19.70
C GLY A 310 8.02 -25.36 20.39
N THR A 311 9.29 -25.02 20.09
CA THR A 311 10.47 -25.74 20.61
C THR A 311 11.31 -24.95 21.63
N ASN A 312 10.81 -23.84 22.17
CA ASN A 312 11.41 -23.16 23.32
C ASN A 312 10.40 -23.19 24.48
N GLY A 313 10.37 -24.30 25.17
CA GLY A 313 9.75 -24.54 26.43
C GLY A 313 10.69 -25.31 27.33
#